data_97bff74be2000e02147aeb7baa3166df
#
_entry.id   97bff74be2000e02147aeb7baa3166df
#
_cell.length_a   1.000
_cell.length_b   1.000
_cell.length_c   1.000
_cell.angle_alpha   90.00
_cell.angle_beta   90.00
_cell.angle_gamma   90.00
#
_symmetry.space_group_name_H-M   'P 1'
#
loop_
_entity.id
_entity.type
_entity.pdbx_description
1 polymer ?
#
loop_
_entity_poly.entity_id
_entity_poly.type
_entity_poly.pdbx_seq_one_letter_code
_entity_poly.pdbx_strand_id
1 'polypeptide(L)'
;MIDGPRIAPRSGTAKQLVVFLHGYGADGNDLISLGREWQALLPDAAFVSPNAPEPVPGYPAGRQWFGLTFRDPDERWRGVTKARPVLDEFLDAELARNNLPPPALALVGFSQGTMMALHTGLRRPALAGIVGFSGVLVTPTNQEVAAAAASEITVKPPVLLVHGDQDEVIPAQALFLSAQGLGGMGLAVEWHLSQGIGHGIDGDGLRLGGAFLQKAFGGR
;
A
#
# COMPACT_ATOMS: atom_id res chain seq x y z
N MET A 1 4.29 8.34 17.32
CA MET A 1 4.58 7.22 16.35
C MET A 1 3.35 6.33 16.30
N ILE A 2 2.89 5.94 15.10
CA ILE A 2 1.82 4.94 14.93
C ILE A 2 2.33 3.54 15.29
N ASP A 3 1.43 2.60 15.60
CA ASP A 3 1.76 1.22 15.97
C ASP A 3 0.62 0.27 15.57
N GLY A 4 0.87 -1.05 15.57
CA GLY A 4 -0.12 -2.05 15.22
C GLY A 4 0.37 -3.49 15.39
N PRO A 5 -0.48 -4.48 15.06
CA PRO A 5 -0.16 -5.89 15.18
C PRO A 5 1.00 -6.31 14.27
N ARG A 6 1.76 -7.31 14.74
CA ARG A 6 2.90 -7.88 14.02
C ARG A 6 2.84 -9.40 13.99
N ILE A 7 3.43 -9.97 12.94
CA ILE A 7 3.68 -11.40 12.81
C ILE A 7 5.17 -11.60 12.57
N ALA A 8 5.81 -12.37 13.43
CA ALA A 8 7.22 -12.70 13.30
C ALA A 8 7.49 -13.60 12.07
N PRO A 9 8.70 -13.55 11.49
CA PRO A 9 9.07 -14.44 10.40
C PRO A 9 9.04 -15.90 10.86
N ARG A 10 8.53 -16.78 10.02
CA ARG A 10 8.42 -18.22 10.29
C ARG A 10 9.81 -18.88 10.46
N SER A 11 10.82 -18.37 9.76
CA SER A 11 12.21 -18.82 9.85
C SER A 11 12.92 -18.40 11.14
N GLY A 12 12.32 -17.52 11.96
CA GLY A 12 12.91 -16.99 13.19
C GLY A 12 13.76 -15.73 12.99
N THR A 13 14.22 -15.43 11.77
CA THR A 13 15.03 -14.24 11.47
C THR A 13 14.46 -13.50 10.27
N ALA A 14 14.13 -12.22 10.45
CA ALA A 14 13.62 -11.41 9.37
C ALA A 14 14.71 -11.10 8.33
N LYS A 15 14.41 -11.33 7.05
CA LYS A 15 15.18 -10.85 5.89
C LYS A 15 14.35 -9.93 5.00
N GLN A 16 13.06 -9.86 5.26
CA GLN A 16 12.07 -9.11 4.50
C GLN A 16 11.08 -8.48 5.47
N LEU A 17 10.55 -7.32 5.12
CA LEU A 17 9.50 -6.63 5.87
C LEU A 17 8.33 -6.33 4.93
N VAL A 18 7.14 -6.79 5.28
CA VAL A 18 5.89 -6.47 4.58
C VAL A 18 5.03 -5.62 5.50
N VAL A 19 4.67 -4.43 5.05
CA VAL A 19 3.83 -3.50 5.81
C VAL A 19 2.47 -3.38 5.14
N PHE A 20 1.40 -3.69 5.89
CA PHE A 20 0.02 -3.57 5.46
C PHE A 20 -0.56 -2.23 5.84
N LEU A 21 -1.20 -1.54 4.90
CA LEU A 21 -1.84 -0.25 5.09
C LEU A 21 -3.34 -0.40 4.84
N HIS A 22 -4.12 -0.34 5.93
CA HIS A 22 -5.57 -0.58 5.89
C HIS A 22 -6.35 0.55 5.21
N GLY A 23 -7.60 0.28 4.87
CA GLY A 23 -8.54 1.24 4.28
C GLY A 23 -9.14 2.20 5.32
N TYR A 24 -9.87 3.21 4.83
CA TYR A 24 -10.64 4.15 5.66
C TYR A 24 -11.65 3.41 6.54
N GLY A 25 -11.68 3.73 7.83
CA GLY A 25 -12.63 3.14 8.78
C GLY A 25 -12.21 1.78 9.37
N ALA A 26 -11.14 1.17 8.87
CA ALA A 26 -10.54 -0.03 9.45
C ALA A 26 -9.43 0.32 10.46
N ASP A 27 -8.69 -0.68 10.91
CA ASP A 27 -7.51 -0.56 11.75
C ASP A 27 -6.43 -1.59 11.35
N GLY A 28 -5.32 -1.65 12.08
CA GLY A 28 -4.23 -2.57 11.80
C GLY A 28 -4.61 -4.06 11.87
N ASN A 29 -5.70 -4.43 12.55
CA ASN A 29 -6.13 -5.83 12.64
C ASN A 29 -6.81 -6.32 11.35
N ASP A 30 -7.25 -5.42 10.50
CA ASP A 30 -7.97 -5.75 9.26
C ASP A 30 -7.10 -6.58 8.30
N LEU A 31 -5.89 -6.13 8.00
CA LEU A 31 -5.04 -6.75 6.98
C LEU A 31 -3.95 -7.68 7.54
N ILE A 32 -3.69 -7.68 8.84
CA ILE A 32 -2.58 -8.49 9.39
C ILE A 32 -2.76 -9.98 9.15
N SER A 33 -4.00 -10.46 9.03
CA SER A 33 -4.31 -11.86 8.71
C SER A 33 -3.73 -12.33 7.38
N LEU A 34 -3.58 -11.43 6.37
CA LEU A 34 -2.95 -11.73 5.09
C LEU A 34 -1.50 -12.20 5.28
N GLY A 35 -0.81 -11.68 6.28
CA GLY A 35 0.54 -12.12 6.64
C GLY A 35 0.59 -13.59 7.03
N ARG A 36 -0.46 -14.12 7.70
CA ARG A 36 -0.54 -15.55 8.06
C ARG A 36 -0.69 -16.43 6.81
N GLU A 37 -1.51 -16.01 5.86
CA GLU A 37 -1.68 -16.70 4.58
C GLU A 37 -0.37 -16.73 3.77
N TRP A 38 0.40 -15.65 3.83
CA TRP A 38 1.64 -15.51 3.07
C TRP A 38 2.90 -16.05 3.77
N GLN A 39 2.85 -16.41 5.06
CA GLN A 39 4.01 -16.95 5.79
C GLN A 39 4.63 -18.21 5.16
N ALA A 40 3.85 -19.01 4.44
CA ALA A 40 4.36 -20.19 3.76
C ALA A 40 5.18 -19.82 2.51
N LEU A 41 4.78 -18.77 1.81
CA LEU A 41 5.46 -18.25 0.62
C LEU A 41 6.66 -17.35 0.98
N LEU A 42 6.56 -16.65 2.09
CA LEU A 42 7.51 -15.65 2.58
C LEU A 42 7.99 -16.01 4.00
N PRO A 43 8.68 -17.14 4.20
CA PRO A 43 9.04 -17.61 5.54
C PRO A 43 10.00 -16.69 6.28
N ASP A 44 10.77 -15.89 5.57
CA ASP A 44 11.74 -14.92 6.10
C ASP A 44 11.13 -13.50 6.30
N ALA A 45 9.82 -13.31 6.00
CA ALA A 45 9.19 -12.02 6.14
C ALA A 45 8.65 -11.78 7.56
N ALA A 46 8.98 -10.64 8.14
CA ALA A 46 8.22 -10.01 9.20
C ALA A 46 7.05 -9.24 8.59
N PHE A 47 5.88 -9.30 9.23
CA PHE A 47 4.69 -8.58 8.79
C PHE A 47 4.23 -7.63 9.89
N VAL A 48 3.80 -6.43 9.50
CA VAL A 48 3.23 -5.44 10.42
C VAL A 48 2.11 -4.67 9.75
N SER A 49 1.10 -4.30 10.53
CA SER A 49 -0.06 -3.55 10.03
C SER A 49 -0.38 -2.41 11.02
N PRO A 50 0.21 -1.20 10.82
CA PRO A 50 -0.02 -0.09 11.73
C PRO A 50 -1.45 0.46 11.63
N ASN A 51 -1.95 0.95 12.76
CA ASN A 51 -3.13 1.81 12.78
C ASN A 51 -2.80 3.15 12.14
N ALA A 52 -3.67 3.63 11.25
CA ALA A 52 -3.55 4.97 10.71
C ALA A 52 -3.66 6.04 11.83
N PRO A 53 -3.05 7.24 11.63
CA PRO A 53 -2.84 8.19 12.73
C PRO A 53 -4.12 8.82 13.27
N GLU A 54 -5.15 9.01 12.44
CA GLU A 54 -6.34 9.77 12.82
C GLU A 54 -7.53 8.85 13.09
N PRO A 55 -8.39 9.13 14.11
CA PRO A 55 -9.68 8.46 14.23
C PRO A 55 -10.64 8.97 13.16
N VAL A 56 -11.60 8.14 12.76
CA VAL A 56 -12.68 8.57 11.86
C VAL A 56 -13.69 9.41 12.65
N PRO A 57 -14.06 10.61 12.19
CA PRO A 57 -15.10 11.42 12.83
C PRO A 57 -16.43 10.65 12.96
N GLY A 58 -16.97 10.56 14.17
CA GLY A 58 -18.20 9.82 14.46
C GLY A 58 -18.06 8.30 14.56
N TYR A 59 -16.88 7.74 14.29
CA TYR A 59 -16.58 6.32 14.43
C TYR A 59 -15.19 6.11 15.06
N PRO A 60 -15.02 6.30 16.38
CA PRO A 60 -13.71 6.29 17.04
C PRO A 60 -12.95 4.97 16.98
N ALA A 61 -13.65 3.85 16.75
CA ALA A 61 -13.02 2.53 16.55
C ALA A 61 -12.29 2.42 15.21
N GLY A 62 -12.75 3.16 14.19
CA GLY A 62 -12.13 3.19 12.87
C GLY A 62 -11.02 4.23 12.79
N ARG A 63 -10.02 3.95 11.96
CA ARG A 63 -8.87 4.81 11.69
C ARG A 63 -8.86 5.29 10.26
N GLN A 64 -8.18 6.41 10.00
CA GLN A 64 -7.98 6.97 8.66
C GLN A 64 -6.57 7.53 8.53
N TRP A 65 -5.99 7.42 7.34
CA TRP A 65 -4.71 8.04 7.01
C TRP A 65 -4.88 9.55 6.87
N PHE A 66 -6.00 9.95 6.29
CA PHE A 66 -6.41 11.35 6.13
C PHE A 66 -7.94 11.43 5.98
N GLY A 67 -8.50 12.58 6.34
CA GLY A 67 -9.94 12.83 6.18
C GLY A 67 -10.35 12.89 4.72
N LEU A 68 -11.58 12.44 4.43
CA LEU A 68 -12.22 12.51 3.11
C LEU A 68 -13.60 13.16 3.25
N THR A 69 -13.85 14.22 2.51
CA THR A 69 -15.16 14.88 2.44
C THR A 69 -15.79 14.79 1.05
N PHE A 70 -14.99 14.39 0.05
CA PHE A 70 -15.36 14.31 -1.38
C PHE A 70 -15.86 15.65 -1.98
N ARG A 71 -15.46 16.77 -1.37
CA ARG A 71 -15.86 18.12 -1.80
C ARG A 71 -14.80 18.83 -2.64
N ASP A 72 -13.57 18.38 -2.54
CA ASP A 72 -12.43 18.99 -3.20
C ASP A 72 -11.62 17.94 -3.97
N PRO A 73 -11.40 18.08 -5.28
CA PRO A 73 -10.67 17.11 -6.09
C PRO A 73 -9.23 16.88 -5.60
N ASP A 74 -8.58 17.88 -4.99
CA ASP A 74 -7.22 17.75 -4.45
C ASP A 74 -7.15 17.30 -2.98
N GLU A 75 -8.28 16.97 -2.36
CA GLU A 75 -8.35 16.52 -0.97
C GLU A 75 -7.48 15.27 -0.74
N ARG A 76 -7.55 14.28 -1.65
CA ARG A 76 -6.73 13.07 -1.56
C ARG A 76 -5.24 13.40 -1.67
N TRP A 77 -4.86 14.27 -2.60
CA TRP A 77 -3.47 14.69 -2.79
C TRP A 77 -2.90 15.34 -1.52
N ARG A 78 -3.61 16.32 -0.97
CA ARG A 78 -3.21 16.96 0.29
C ARG A 78 -3.18 15.96 1.44
N GLY A 79 -4.12 15.02 1.46
CA GLY A 79 -4.22 13.98 2.48
C GLY A 79 -3.02 13.05 2.48
N VAL A 80 -2.67 12.43 1.36
CA VAL A 80 -1.51 11.53 1.27
C VAL A 80 -0.20 12.26 1.56
N THR A 81 -0.08 13.52 1.10
CA THR A 81 1.10 14.36 1.35
C THR A 81 1.28 14.67 2.83
N LYS A 82 0.18 15.03 3.53
CA LYS A 82 0.18 15.29 4.98
C LYS A 82 0.50 14.05 5.81
N ALA A 83 -0.04 12.88 5.41
CA ALA A 83 0.09 11.64 6.18
C ALA A 83 1.45 10.94 5.95
N ARG A 84 2.11 11.18 4.81
CA ARG A 84 3.37 10.54 4.43
C ARG A 84 4.46 10.61 5.51
N PRO A 85 4.78 11.75 6.15
CA PRO A 85 5.88 11.80 7.13
C PRO A 85 5.69 10.85 8.32
N VAL A 86 4.45 10.68 8.79
CA VAL A 86 4.12 9.76 9.89
C VAL A 86 4.34 8.31 9.46
N LEU A 87 4.00 7.97 8.22
CA LEU A 87 4.22 6.65 7.68
C LEU A 87 5.72 6.41 7.44
N ASP A 88 6.46 7.37 6.88
CA ASP A 88 7.91 7.26 6.66
C ASP A 88 8.66 6.99 7.98
N GLU A 89 8.35 7.74 9.04
CA GLU A 89 8.93 7.54 10.38
C GLU A 89 8.67 6.11 10.90
N PHE A 90 7.46 5.60 10.73
CA PHE A 90 7.10 4.24 11.12
C PHE A 90 7.87 3.19 10.34
N LEU A 91 7.95 3.34 9.01
CA LEU A 91 8.67 2.41 8.13
C LEU A 91 10.15 2.34 8.46
N ASP A 92 10.78 3.48 8.76
CA ASP A 92 12.19 3.54 9.16
C ASP A 92 12.41 2.86 10.52
N ALA A 93 11.52 3.08 11.48
CA ALA A 93 11.56 2.41 12.78
C ALA A 93 11.40 0.89 12.67
N GLU A 94 10.51 0.40 11.81
CA GLU A 94 10.31 -1.04 11.61
C GLU A 94 11.47 -1.71 10.85
N LEU A 95 12.07 -1.03 9.88
CA LEU A 95 13.30 -1.49 9.25
C LEU A 95 14.45 -1.60 10.28
N ALA A 96 14.63 -0.57 11.10
CA ALA A 96 15.64 -0.58 12.18
C ALA A 96 15.36 -1.69 13.22
N ARG A 97 14.10 -1.87 13.64
CA ARG A 97 13.68 -2.92 14.57
C ARG A 97 14.06 -4.31 14.08
N ASN A 98 13.97 -4.58 12.78
CA ASN A 98 14.27 -5.85 12.17
C ASN A 98 15.71 -5.93 11.63
N ASN A 99 16.51 -4.89 11.79
CA ASN A 99 17.86 -4.76 11.23
C ASN A 99 17.89 -4.99 9.71
N LEU A 100 16.96 -4.38 8.99
CA LEU A 100 16.78 -4.56 7.55
C LEU A 100 17.11 -3.27 6.78
N PRO A 101 17.73 -3.40 5.59
CA PRO A 101 17.95 -2.26 4.69
C PRO A 101 16.67 -1.89 3.93
N PRO A 102 16.56 -0.66 3.39
CA PRO A 102 15.38 -0.21 2.64
C PRO A 102 14.91 -1.14 1.51
N PRO A 103 15.78 -1.82 0.71
CA PRO A 103 15.32 -2.74 -0.32
C PRO A 103 14.59 -3.99 0.19
N ALA A 104 14.67 -4.29 1.48
CA ALA A 104 13.96 -5.42 2.10
C ALA A 104 12.50 -5.11 2.46
N LEU A 105 12.02 -3.88 2.21
CA LEU A 105 10.66 -3.43 2.50
C LEU A 105 9.75 -3.63 1.29
N ALA A 106 8.54 -4.14 1.51
CA ALA A 106 7.42 -4.07 0.57
C ALA A 106 6.19 -3.46 1.25
N LEU A 107 5.37 -2.72 0.49
CA LEU A 107 4.13 -2.14 0.96
C LEU A 107 2.93 -2.84 0.33
N VAL A 108 1.92 -3.11 1.13
CA VAL A 108 0.65 -3.69 0.70
C VAL A 108 -0.47 -2.78 1.20
N GLY A 109 -1.26 -2.23 0.31
CA GLY A 109 -2.35 -1.33 0.67
C GLY A 109 -3.71 -1.84 0.23
N PHE A 110 -4.74 -1.46 0.98
CA PHE A 110 -6.13 -1.61 0.61
C PHE A 110 -6.82 -0.24 0.60
N SER A 111 -7.54 0.10 -0.48
CA SER A 111 -8.32 1.34 -0.59
C SER A 111 -7.47 2.59 -0.29
N GLN A 112 -7.77 3.34 0.76
CA GLN A 112 -6.96 4.48 1.21
C GLN A 112 -5.51 4.09 1.52
N GLY A 113 -5.28 2.88 2.03
CA GLY A 113 -3.94 2.33 2.24
C GLY A 113 -3.16 2.11 0.95
N THR A 114 -3.83 1.76 -0.18
CA THR A 114 -3.19 1.72 -1.51
C THR A 114 -2.72 3.11 -1.94
N MET A 115 -3.54 4.15 -1.70
CA MET A 115 -3.15 5.53 -1.99
C MET A 115 -1.87 5.90 -1.23
N MET A 116 -1.79 5.54 0.06
CA MET A 116 -0.60 5.74 0.89
C MET A 116 0.59 4.92 0.42
N ALA A 117 0.40 3.63 0.09
CA ALA A 117 1.46 2.75 -0.37
C ALA A 117 2.12 3.28 -1.66
N LEU A 118 1.31 3.71 -2.63
CA LEU A 118 1.80 4.30 -3.87
C LEU A 118 2.48 5.64 -3.62
N HIS A 119 1.83 6.55 -2.88
CA HIS A 119 2.38 7.89 -2.65
C HIS A 119 3.69 7.86 -1.86
N THR A 120 3.75 7.11 -0.78
CA THR A 120 4.93 7.00 0.08
C THR A 120 6.00 6.12 -0.57
N GLY A 121 5.63 4.93 -1.05
CA GLY A 121 6.58 3.94 -1.57
C GLY A 121 7.41 4.46 -2.74
N LEU A 122 6.80 5.21 -3.67
CA LEU A 122 7.49 5.79 -4.83
C LEU A 122 8.48 6.93 -4.47
N ARG A 123 8.44 7.42 -3.23
CA ARG A 123 9.30 8.51 -2.70
C ARG A 123 10.30 8.03 -1.65
N ARG A 124 10.38 6.71 -1.43
CA ARG A 124 11.38 6.09 -0.55
C ARG A 124 12.71 5.91 -1.28
N PRO A 125 13.84 5.81 -0.56
CA PRO A 125 15.16 5.62 -1.20
C PRO A 125 15.28 4.27 -1.92
N ALA A 126 14.58 3.23 -1.47
CA ALA A 126 14.48 1.92 -2.11
C ALA A 126 13.27 1.14 -1.56
N LEU A 127 12.74 0.21 -2.35
CA LEU A 127 11.59 -0.63 -2.02
C LEU A 127 11.60 -1.90 -2.87
N ALA A 128 11.24 -3.05 -2.29
CA ALA A 128 11.14 -4.32 -3.01
C ALA A 128 9.96 -4.33 -4.00
N GLY A 129 8.80 -3.84 -3.57
CA GLY A 129 7.60 -3.79 -4.40
C GLY A 129 6.40 -3.19 -3.68
N ILE A 130 5.35 -2.90 -4.44
CA ILE A 130 4.07 -2.40 -3.92
C ILE A 130 2.94 -3.28 -4.44
N VAL A 131 2.05 -3.71 -3.55
CA VAL A 131 0.77 -4.35 -3.89
C VAL A 131 -0.36 -3.41 -3.46
N GLY A 132 -1.22 -3.05 -4.39
CA GLY A 132 -2.38 -2.19 -4.13
C GLY A 132 -3.69 -2.91 -4.46
N PHE A 133 -4.57 -3.04 -3.46
CA PHE A 133 -5.91 -3.59 -3.62
C PHE A 133 -6.94 -2.47 -3.61
N SER A 134 -7.88 -2.46 -4.54
CA SER A 134 -9.08 -1.61 -4.59
C SER A 134 -8.78 -0.13 -4.27
N GLY A 135 -7.71 0.41 -4.83
CA GLY A 135 -7.26 1.78 -4.60
C GLY A 135 -7.00 2.56 -5.88
N VAL A 136 -6.37 3.71 -5.75
CA VAL A 136 -6.09 4.61 -6.87
C VAL A 136 -4.74 5.33 -6.69
N LEU A 137 -4.04 5.56 -7.80
CA LEU A 137 -2.91 6.48 -7.85
C LEU A 137 -3.42 7.91 -7.65
N VAL A 138 -3.02 8.55 -6.56
CA VAL A 138 -3.41 9.93 -6.27
C VAL A 138 -2.44 10.89 -6.95
N THR A 139 -2.99 11.78 -7.77
CA THR A 139 -2.25 12.86 -8.44
C THR A 139 -2.95 14.18 -8.19
N PRO A 140 -2.23 15.31 -8.08
CA PRO A 140 -2.86 16.63 -7.97
C PRO A 140 -3.51 17.03 -9.30
N THR A 141 -4.52 17.88 -9.25
CA THR A 141 -5.22 18.40 -10.45
C THR A 141 -4.42 19.47 -11.18
N ASN A 142 -3.61 20.24 -10.44
CA ASN A 142 -2.74 21.25 -11.04
C ASN A 142 -1.55 20.59 -11.73
N GLN A 143 -1.35 20.89 -13.03
CA GLN A 143 -0.30 20.26 -13.83
C GLN A 143 1.13 20.59 -13.38
N GLU A 144 1.40 21.80 -12.89
CA GLU A 144 2.72 22.18 -12.39
C GLU A 144 3.04 21.42 -11.10
N VAL A 145 2.06 21.31 -10.20
CA VAL A 145 2.18 20.51 -8.97
C VAL A 145 2.35 19.03 -9.31
N ALA A 146 1.64 18.52 -10.32
CA ALA A 146 1.77 17.14 -10.79
C ALA A 146 3.18 16.85 -11.35
N ALA A 147 3.72 17.77 -12.14
CA ALA A 147 5.07 17.65 -12.68
C ALA A 147 6.14 17.70 -11.58
N ALA A 148 5.99 18.60 -10.59
CA ALA A 148 6.86 18.66 -9.43
C ALA A 148 6.78 17.36 -8.60
N ALA A 149 5.57 16.88 -8.34
CA ALA A 149 5.34 15.63 -7.62
C ALA A 149 5.93 14.39 -8.34
N ALA A 150 5.88 14.36 -9.66
CA ALA A 150 6.50 13.30 -10.46
C ALA A 150 8.04 13.32 -10.37
N SER A 151 8.64 14.50 -10.24
CA SER A 151 10.10 14.63 -10.07
C SER A 151 10.62 14.12 -8.72
N GLU A 152 9.74 14.00 -7.71
CA GLU A 152 10.09 13.40 -6.42
C GLU A 152 10.18 11.86 -6.49
N ILE A 153 9.66 11.24 -7.55
CA ILE A 153 9.68 9.80 -7.74
C ILE A 153 11.06 9.38 -8.25
N THR A 154 11.92 8.95 -7.33
CA THR A 154 13.32 8.60 -7.62
C THR A 154 13.53 7.10 -7.76
N VAL A 155 12.58 6.28 -7.31
CA VAL A 155 12.64 4.81 -7.38
C VAL A 155 11.48 4.26 -8.17
N LYS A 156 11.72 3.14 -8.85
CA LYS A 156 10.74 2.46 -9.70
C LYS A 156 10.58 1.00 -9.29
N PRO A 157 10.05 0.73 -8.09
CA PRO A 157 9.77 -0.65 -7.67
C PRO A 157 8.70 -1.26 -8.58
N PRO A 158 8.66 -2.58 -8.74
CA PRO A 158 7.55 -3.25 -9.38
C PRO A 158 6.26 -3.00 -8.58
N VAL A 159 5.13 -2.90 -9.29
CA VAL A 159 3.81 -2.63 -8.70
C VAL A 159 2.82 -3.68 -9.21
N LEU A 160 2.04 -4.26 -8.30
CA LEU A 160 0.84 -5.04 -8.61
C LEU A 160 -0.39 -4.27 -8.14
N LEU A 161 -1.36 -4.08 -9.02
CA LEU A 161 -2.67 -3.52 -8.70
C LEU A 161 -3.76 -4.59 -8.90
N VAL A 162 -4.63 -4.78 -7.90
CA VAL A 162 -5.76 -5.70 -7.96
C VAL A 162 -7.04 -4.93 -7.63
N HIS A 163 -8.10 -5.15 -8.40
CA HIS A 163 -9.37 -4.42 -8.24
C HIS A 163 -10.56 -5.30 -8.56
N GLY A 164 -11.67 -5.13 -7.85
CA GLY A 164 -12.94 -5.78 -8.18
C GLY A 164 -13.66 -5.07 -9.32
N ASP A 165 -14.26 -5.80 -10.25
CA ASP A 165 -14.99 -5.23 -11.39
C ASP A 165 -16.34 -4.61 -10.98
N GLN A 166 -16.85 -4.97 -9.79
CA GLN A 166 -18.09 -4.47 -9.20
C GLN A 166 -17.84 -3.53 -8.00
N ASP A 167 -16.66 -2.90 -7.94
CA ASP A 167 -16.33 -1.97 -6.86
C ASP A 167 -17.17 -0.68 -6.97
N GLU A 168 -18.09 -0.49 -6.03
CA GLU A 168 -18.97 0.68 -5.95
C GLU A 168 -18.37 1.84 -5.14
N VAL A 169 -17.25 1.63 -4.44
CA VAL A 169 -16.56 2.65 -3.63
C VAL A 169 -15.52 3.38 -4.47
N ILE A 170 -14.66 2.62 -5.15
CA ILE A 170 -13.68 3.13 -6.11
C ILE A 170 -13.93 2.40 -7.44
N PRO A 171 -14.51 3.06 -8.46
CA PRO A 171 -14.83 2.39 -9.72
C PRO A 171 -13.62 1.71 -10.36
N ALA A 172 -13.84 0.54 -10.98
CA ALA A 172 -12.78 -0.28 -11.60
C ALA A 172 -11.92 0.48 -12.63
N GLN A 173 -12.43 1.57 -13.22
CA GLN A 173 -11.65 2.47 -14.09
C GLN A 173 -10.41 3.03 -13.39
N ALA A 174 -10.43 3.18 -12.06
CA ALA A 174 -9.28 3.65 -11.28
C ALA A 174 -8.07 2.71 -11.40
N LEU A 175 -8.28 1.40 -11.56
CA LEU A 175 -7.22 0.42 -11.83
C LEU A 175 -6.44 0.78 -13.10
N PHE A 176 -7.16 0.95 -14.21
CA PHE A 176 -6.55 1.22 -15.51
C PHE A 176 -5.88 2.58 -15.58
N LEU A 177 -6.52 3.62 -15.00
CA LEU A 177 -5.93 4.95 -14.91
C LEU A 177 -4.67 4.97 -14.05
N SER A 178 -4.68 4.23 -12.94
CA SER A 178 -3.50 4.09 -12.08
C SER A 178 -2.36 3.35 -12.77
N ALA A 179 -2.67 2.23 -13.45
CA ALA A 179 -1.69 1.46 -14.21
C ALA A 179 -1.09 2.29 -15.35
N GLN A 180 -1.92 3.05 -16.09
CA GLN A 180 -1.47 3.95 -17.15
C GLN A 180 -0.57 5.07 -16.58
N GLY A 181 -0.97 5.72 -15.48
CA GLY A 181 -0.20 6.77 -14.85
C GLY A 181 1.17 6.29 -14.36
N LEU A 182 1.21 5.15 -13.66
CA LEU A 182 2.45 4.51 -13.19
C LEU A 182 3.34 4.09 -14.37
N GLY A 183 2.77 3.45 -15.41
CA GLY A 183 3.48 3.06 -16.62
C GLY A 183 4.05 4.27 -17.38
N GLY A 184 3.30 5.38 -17.44
CA GLY A 184 3.78 6.65 -18.01
C GLY A 184 4.98 7.25 -17.26
N MET A 185 5.14 6.95 -15.98
CA MET A 185 6.31 7.29 -15.18
C MET A 185 7.45 6.25 -15.28
N GLY A 186 7.27 5.22 -16.11
CA GLY A 186 8.26 4.17 -16.38
C GLY A 186 8.35 3.08 -15.30
N LEU A 187 7.30 2.86 -14.51
CA LEU A 187 7.22 1.73 -13.59
C LEU A 187 6.77 0.46 -14.30
N ALA A 188 7.26 -0.69 -13.82
CA ALA A 188 6.72 -1.99 -14.20
C ALA A 188 5.44 -2.25 -13.40
N VAL A 189 4.29 -2.32 -14.07
CA VAL A 189 2.98 -2.50 -13.46
C VAL A 189 2.34 -3.78 -13.96
N GLU A 190 2.07 -4.69 -13.04
CA GLU A 190 1.17 -5.82 -13.23
C GLU A 190 -0.21 -5.42 -12.70
N TRP A 191 -1.30 -5.90 -13.30
CA TRP A 191 -2.63 -5.64 -12.77
C TRP A 191 -3.57 -6.83 -12.98
N HIS A 192 -4.57 -6.95 -12.09
CA HIS A 192 -5.61 -7.96 -12.16
C HIS A 192 -6.97 -7.35 -11.85
N LEU A 193 -7.98 -7.69 -12.65
CA LEU A 193 -9.37 -7.33 -12.43
C LEU A 193 -10.15 -8.57 -12.00
N SER A 194 -10.51 -8.63 -10.71
CA SER A 194 -11.28 -9.74 -10.11
C SER A 194 -12.74 -9.65 -10.52
N GLN A 195 -13.26 -10.72 -11.13
CA GLN A 195 -14.64 -10.76 -11.64
C GLN A 195 -15.66 -11.03 -10.53
N GLY A 196 -16.76 -10.25 -10.52
CA GLY A 196 -17.84 -10.39 -9.55
C GLY A 196 -17.51 -9.90 -8.15
N ILE A 197 -16.40 -9.19 -7.99
CA ILE A 197 -15.91 -8.70 -6.69
C ILE A 197 -16.18 -7.20 -6.55
N GLY A 198 -16.74 -6.81 -5.40
CA GLY A 198 -16.92 -5.42 -5.00
C GLY A 198 -15.65 -4.80 -4.40
N HIS A 199 -15.81 -3.91 -3.42
CA HIS A 199 -14.70 -3.26 -2.70
C HIS A 199 -14.06 -4.22 -1.69
N GLY A 200 -13.15 -5.10 -2.14
CA GLY A 200 -12.59 -6.16 -1.30
C GLY A 200 -11.39 -6.86 -1.95
N ILE A 201 -10.88 -7.87 -1.25
CA ILE A 201 -9.77 -8.74 -1.70
C ILE A 201 -10.33 -10.16 -1.81
N ASP A 202 -10.26 -10.74 -3.00
CA ASP A 202 -10.66 -12.13 -3.25
C ASP A 202 -9.46 -13.11 -3.15
N GLY A 203 -9.76 -14.41 -3.28
CA GLY A 203 -8.73 -15.45 -3.21
C GLY A 203 -7.69 -15.36 -4.32
N ASP A 204 -8.07 -14.92 -5.52
CA ASP A 204 -7.13 -14.74 -6.63
C ASP A 204 -6.22 -13.53 -6.39
N GLY A 205 -6.77 -12.41 -5.95
CA GLY A 205 -5.99 -11.23 -5.56
C GLY A 205 -5.00 -11.54 -4.44
N LEU A 206 -5.46 -12.29 -3.41
CA LEU A 206 -4.59 -12.75 -2.32
C LEU A 206 -3.42 -13.61 -2.83
N ARG A 207 -3.70 -14.59 -3.68
CA ARG A 207 -2.70 -15.48 -4.27
C ARG A 207 -1.70 -14.71 -5.15
N LEU A 208 -2.19 -13.81 -6.00
CA LEU A 208 -1.35 -12.97 -6.87
C LEU A 208 -0.46 -12.04 -6.05
N GLY A 209 -0.98 -11.43 -4.99
CA GLY A 209 -0.22 -10.56 -4.09
C GLY A 209 0.96 -11.29 -3.43
N GLY A 210 0.72 -12.50 -2.89
CA GLY A 210 1.76 -13.33 -2.29
C GLY A 210 2.84 -13.75 -3.28
N ALA A 211 2.44 -14.22 -4.47
CA ALA A 211 3.37 -14.62 -5.54
C ALA A 211 4.20 -13.43 -6.07
N PHE A 212 3.56 -12.28 -6.22
CA PHE A 212 4.24 -11.04 -6.61
C PHE A 212 5.31 -10.63 -5.59
N LEU A 213 4.98 -10.63 -4.30
CA LEU A 213 5.95 -10.31 -3.25
C LEU A 213 7.11 -11.30 -3.20
N GLN A 214 6.83 -12.61 -3.36
CA GLN A 214 7.88 -13.62 -3.44
C GLN A 214 8.87 -13.31 -4.57
N LYS A 215 8.37 -12.99 -5.76
CA LYS A 215 9.19 -12.57 -6.91
C LYS A 215 9.94 -11.27 -6.63
N ALA A 216 9.28 -10.26 -6.07
CA ALA A 216 9.86 -8.95 -5.76
C ALA A 216 11.03 -9.03 -4.77
N PHE A 217 10.97 -9.95 -3.81
CA PHE A 217 12.07 -10.24 -2.89
C PHE A 217 13.15 -11.18 -3.45
N GLY A 218 13.11 -11.50 -4.75
CA GLY A 218 14.11 -12.35 -5.40
C GLY A 218 13.89 -13.85 -5.20
N GLY A 219 12.69 -14.27 -4.80
CA GLY A 219 12.26 -15.68 -4.80
C GLY A 219 12.13 -16.22 -6.23
N ARG A 220 12.51 -17.49 -6.42
CA ARG A 220 12.34 -18.24 -7.67
C ARG A 220 11.06 -19.05 -7.65
#